data_6403c22d29760f8265577829cfbe05b6
#
_entry.id   6403c22d29760f8265577829cfbe05b6
#
_cell.length_a   1.000
_cell.length_b   1.000
_cell.length_c   1.000
_cell.angle_alpha   90.00
_cell.angle_beta   90.00
_cell.angle_gamma   90.00
#
_symmetry.space_group_name_H-M   'P 1'
#
loop_
_entity.id
_entity.type
_entity.pdbx_description
1 polymer ?
#
loop_
_entity_poly.entity_id
_entity_poly.type
_entity_poly.pdbx_seq_one_letter_code
_entity_poly.pdbx_strand_id
1 'polypeptide(L)'
;IGCILGALIGMNAPMISYTYSSYLAIAIIAALDSVFGGITSVINKNFDLKIFVTGFFGNAILAILLTILGQKLNVDIYLAAIVVFVGRMFVNLAIIRRYYVDKWIKIIKKRKVKSERRKIEQN
;
A
#
# COMPACT_ATOMS: atom_id res chain seq x y z
N ILE A 1 10.17 -1.58 12.38
CA ILE A 1 10.35 -0.61 13.49
C ILE A 1 9.30 0.50 13.40
N GLY A 2 9.15 1.17 12.22
CA GLY A 2 8.18 2.25 12.03
C GLY A 2 6.73 1.86 12.34
N CYS A 3 6.30 0.67 11.91
CA CYS A 3 4.94 0.18 12.18
C CYS A 3 4.71 -0.05 13.68
N ILE A 4 5.70 -0.58 14.40
CA ILE A 4 5.60 -0.82 15.84
C ILE A 4 5.51 0.51 16.58
N LEU A 5 6.38 1.46 16.26
CA LEU A 5 6.37 2.79 16.86
C LEU A 5 5.06 3.52 16.56
N GLY A 6 4.58 3.46 15.31
CA GLY A 6 3.30 4.06 14.93
C GLY A 6 2.12 3.46 15.68
N ALA A 7 2.10 2.14 15.84
CA ALA A 7 1.06 1.46 16.61
C ALA A 7 1.08 1.87 18.09
N LEU A 8 2.26 1.93 18.72
CA LEU A 8 2.40 2.35 20.11
C LEU A 8 1.94 3.80 20.32
N ILE A 9 2.32 4.71 19.42
CA ILE A 9 1.90 6.10 19.47
C ILE A 9 0.38 6.20 19.27
N GLY A 10 -0.16 5.47 18.30
CA GLY A 10 -1.59 5.47 17.99
C GLY A 10 -2.46 4.95 19.13
N MET A 11 -2.01 3.90 19.83
CA MET A 11 -2.74 3.35 20.97
C MET A 11 -2.79 4.31 22.17
N ASN A 12 -1.79 5.17 22.33
CA ASN A 12 -1.69 6.14 23.42
C ASN A 12 -2.17 7.54 23.04
N ALA A 13 -2.47 7.76 21.76
CA ALA A 13 -2.95 9.07 21.29
C ALA A 13 -4.40 9.34 21.73
N PRO A 14 -4.74 10.59 22.09
CA PRO A 14 -6.13 10.92 22.36
C PRO A 14 -6.99 10.82 21.09
N MET A 15 -8.30 10.64 21.26
CA MET A 15 -9.23 10.63 20.14
C MET A 15 -9.19 11.98 19.41
N ILE A 16 -9.00 11.94 18.10
CA ILE A 16 -9.01 13.13 17.26
C ILE A 16 -10.46 13.54 17.01
N SER A 17 -10.75 14.85 17.02
CA SER A 17 -12.09 15.35 16.77
C SER A 17 -12.58 14.91 15.37
N TYR A 18 -13.88 14.67 15.24
CA TYR A 18 -14.48 14.21 13.98
C TYR A 18 -14.15 15.13 12.79
N THR A 19 -14.07 16.44 13.03
CA THR A 19 -13.76 17.43 11.98
C THR A 19 -12.39 17.21 11.34
N TYR A 20 -11.38 16.92 12.18
CA TYR A 20 -10.02 16.71 11.69
C TYR A 20 -9.73 15.26 11.29
N SER A 21 -10.49 14.31 11.82
CA SER A 21 -10.27 12.88 11.52
C SER A 21 -10.49 12.55 10.06
N SER A 22 -11.44 13.21 9.37
CA SER A 22 -11.68 13.01 7.93
C SER A 22 -10.45 13.37 7.10
N TYR A 23 -9.83 14.52 7.39
CA TYR A 23 -8.63 14.97 6.67
C TYR A 23 -7.47 14.04 6.91
N LEU A 24 -7.27 13.62 8.15
CA LEU A 24 -6.20 12.70 8.50
C LEU A 24 -6.41 11.33 7.84
N ALA A 25 -7.63 10.82 7.87
CA ALA A 25 -7.98 9.54 7.28
C ALA A 25 -7.71 9.52 5.76
N ILE A 26 -8.15 10.54 5.04
CA ILE A 26 -7.92 10.61 3.58
C ILE A 26 -6.43 10.74 3.25
N ALA A 27 -5.67 11.49 4.05
CA ALA A 27 -4.24 11.63 3.87
C ALA A 27 -3.51 10.29 4.10
N ILE A 28 -3.90 9.54 5.13
CA ILE A 28 -3.35 8.22 5.41
C ILE A 28 -3.66 7.24 4.27
N ILE A 29 -4.91 7.23 3.78
CA ILE A 29 -5.31 6.36 2.67
C ILE A 29 -4.52 6.70 1.40
N ALA A 30 -4.36 7.98 1.08
CA ALA A 30 -3.55 8.42 -0.06
C ALA A 30 -2.07 8.04 0.10
N ALA A 31 -1.54 8.13 1.32
CA ALA A 31 -0.18 7.71 1.62
C ALA A 31 0.00 6.19 1.45
N LEU A 32 -0.95 5.40 1.95
CA LEU A 32 -0.95 3.95 1.78
C LEU A 32 -1.03 3.55 0.30
N ASP A 33 -1.88 4.20 -0.49
CA ASP A 33 -1.94 3.97 -1.93
C ASP A 33 -0.57 4.18 -2.58
N SER A 34 0.12 5.25 -2.20
CA SER A 34 1.46 5.53 -2.72
C SER A 34 2.47 4.46 -2.31
N VAL A 35 2.40 3.97 -1.07
CA VAL A 35 3.28 2.88 -0.60
C VAL A 35 3.03 1.60 -1.40
N PHE A 36 1.78 1.20 -1.58
CA PHE A 36 1.45 0.02 -2.40
C PHE A 36 1.91 0.19 -3.85
N GLY A 37 1.73 1.37 -4.43
CA GLY A 37 2.23 1.70 -5.76
C GLY A 37 3.75 1.63 -5.85
N GLY A 38 4.44 2.10 -4.81
CA GLY A 38 5.90 2.01 -4.70
C GLY A 38 6.39 0.56 -4.65
N ILE A 39 5.75 -0.29 -3.86
CA ILE A 39 6.09 -1.73 -3.79
C ILE A 39 5.91 -2.38 -5.16
N THR A 40 4.81 -2.08 -5.84
CA THR A 40 4.56 -2.59 -7.20
C THR A 40 5.65 -2.14 -8.17
N SER A 41 6.10 -0.89 -8.07
CA SER A 41 7.20 -0.37 -8.90
C SER A 41 8.52 -1.09 -8.64
N VAL A 42 8.81 -1.42 -7.39
CA VAL A 42 10.00 -2.22 -7.04
C VAL A 42 9.90 -3.61 -7.67
N ILE A 43 8.75 -4.25 -7.60
CA ILE A 43 8.51 -5.57 -8.22
C ILE A 43 8.71 -5.51 -9.72
N ASN A 44 8.22 -4.45 -10.39
CA ASN A 44 8.35 -4.25 -11.83
C ASN A 44 9.72 -3.71 -12.25
N LYS A 45 10.64 -3.51 -11.29
CA LYS A 45 12.02 -3.02 -11.51
C LYS A 45 12.08 -1.63 -12.14
N ASN A 46 11.07 -0.78 -11.90
CA ASN A 46 11.05 0.60 -12.40
C ASN A 46 10.84 1.62 -11.28
N PHE A 47 11.25 1.27 -10.04
CA PHE A 47 11.13 2.16 -8.90
C PHE A 47 12.10 3.35 -9.03
N ASP A 48 11.55 4.56 -8.85
CA ASP A 48 12.33 5.80 -8.78
C ASP A 48 11.93 6.54 -7.49
N LEU A 49 12.90 6.77 -6.63
CA LEU A 49 12.66 7.39 -5.32
C LEU A 49 12.10 8.81 -5.47
N LYS A 50 12.56 9.58 -6.44
CA LYS A 50 12.07 10.94 -6.68
C LYS A 50 10.59 10.94 -7.08
N ILE A 51 10.22 10.06 -7.99
CA ILE A 51 8.84 9.89 -8.43
C ILE A 51 7.97 9.40 -7.27
N PHE A 52 8.48 8.45 -6.47
CA PHE A 52 7.76 7.94 -5.31
C PHE A 52 7.48 9.05 -4.29
N VAL A 53 8.50 9.80 -3.89
CA VAL A 53 8.37 10.84 -2.85
C VAL A 53 7.44 11.96 -3.32
N THR A 54 7.59 12.43 -4.56
CA THR A 54 6.73 13.48 -5.11
C THR A 54 5.29 13.00 -5.26
N GLY A 55 5.08 11.75 -5.67
CA GLY A 55 3.75 11.15 -5.76
C GLY A 55 3.10 10.97 -4.39
N PHE A 56 3.87 10.50 -3.41
CA PHE A 56 3.40 10.31 -2.04
C PHE A 56 2.84 11.61 -1.44
N PHE A 57 3.64 12.66 -1.45
CA PHE A 57 3.21 13.96 -0.91
C PHE A 57 2.18 14.64 -1.80
N GLY A 58 2.33 14.55 -3.12
CA GLY A 58 1.38 15.13 -4.07
C GLY A 58 -0.03 14.54 -3.91
N ASN A 59 -0.13 13.22 -3.81
CA ASN A 59 -1.42 12.54 -3.62
C ASN A 59 -2.07 12.90 -2.29
N ALA A 60 -1.28 12.97 -1.22
CA ALA A 60 -1.79 13.33 0.11
C ALA A 60 -2.32 14.77 0.13
N ILE A 61 -1.56 15.71 -0.43
CA ILE A 61 -1.96 17.13 -0.50
C ILE A 61 -3.21 17.27 -1.37
N LEU A 62 -3.21 16.66 -2.55
CA LEU A 62 -4.37 16.72 -3.45
C LEU A 62 -5.62 16.15 -2.80
N ALA A 63 -5.51 15.03 -2.09
CA ALA A 63 -6.63 14.41 -1.38
C ALA A 63 -7.21 15.35 -0.33
N ILE A 64 -6.36 16.01 0.44
CA ILE A 64 -6.80 16.99 1.45
C ILE A 64 -7.50 18.18 0.79
N LEU A 65 -6.92 18.73 -0.28
CA LEU A 65 -7.50 19.86 -1.01
C LEU A 65 -8.87 19.51 -1.60
N LEU A 66 -9.00 18.33 -2.18
CA LEU A 66 -10.27 17.86 -2.72
C LEU A 66 -11.31 17.65 -1.61
N THR A 67 -10.91 17.17 -0.45
CA THR A 67 -11.80 17.01 0.71
C THR A 67 -12.30 18.37 1.21
N ILE A 68 -11.41 19.37 1.30
CA ILE A 68 -11.78 20.74 1.68
C ILE A 68 -12.78 21.33 0.66
N LEU A 69 -12.47 21.17 -0.63
CA LEU A 69 -13.35 21.67 -1.69
C LEU A 69 -14.73 20.99 -1.63
N GLY A 70 -14.76 19.67 -1.45
CA GLY A 70 -16.01 18.94 -1.32
C GLY A 70 -16.86 19.41 -0.15
N GLN A 71 -16.25 19.67 1.01
CA GLN A 71 -16.95 20.19 2.18
C GLN A 71 -17.52 21.59 1.92
N LYS A 72 -16.77 22.45 1.24
CA LYS A 72 -17.25 23.80 0.90
C LYS A 72 -18.40 23.77 -0.10
N LEU A 73 -18.39 22.83 -1.04
CA LEU A 73 -19.44 22.68 -2.04
C LEU A 73 -20.61 21.79 -1.56
N ASN A 74 -20.52 21.24 -0.35
CA ASN A 74 -21.47 20.30 0.20
C ASN A 74 -21.67 19.06 -0.69
N VAL A 75 -20.56 18.59 -1.28
CA VAL A 75 -20.50 17.38 -2.13
C VAL A 75 -19.57 16.38 -1.46
N ASP A 76 -19.92 15.10 -1.50
CA ASP A 76 -19.15 14.03 -0.87
C ASP A 76 -17.99 13.56 -1.75
N ILE A 77 -17.03 14.45 -1.99
CA ILE A 77 -15.80 14.14 -2.73
C ILE A 77 -14.91 13.19 -1.92
N TYR A 78 -14.96 13.29 -0.59
CA TYR A 78 -14.23 12.42 0.34
C TYR A 78 -14.48 10.93 0.04
N LEU A 79 -15.75 10.54 -0.08
CA LEU A 79 -16.11 9.16 -0.38
C LEU A 79 -15.61 8.71 -1.75
N ALA A 80 -15.72 9.57 -2.76
CA ALA A 80 -15.22 9.30 -4.11
C ALA A 80 -13.71 9.08 -4.12
N ALA A 81 -12.96 9.93 -3.41
CA ALA A 81 -11.50 9.80 -3.29
C ALA A 81 -11.11 8.49 -2.60
N ILE A 82 -11.80 8.11 -1.51
CA ILE A 82 -11.55 6.83 -0.83
C ILE A 82 -11.76 5.66 -1.78
N VAL A 83 -12.85 5.64 -2.54
CA VAL A 83 -13.15 4.56 -3.48
C VAL A 83 -12.03 4.41 -4.51
N VAL A 84 -11.52 5.52 -5.06
CA VAL A 84 -10.43 5.51 -6.03
C VAL A 84 -9.14 4.97 -5.42
N PHE A 85 -8.72 5.49 -4.26
CA PHE A 85 -7.48 5.06 -3.62
C PHE A 85 -7.54 3.59 -3.18
N VAL A 86 -8.63 3.17 -2.56
CA VAL A 86 -8.83 1.79 -2.12
C VAL A 86 -8.86 0.84 -3.31
N GLY A 87 -9.52 1.22 -4.41
CA GLY A 87 -9.52 0.43 -5.64
C GLY A 87 -8.11 0.23 -6.20
N ARG A 88 -7.30 1.28 -6.23
CA ARG A 88 -5.91 1.20 -6.66
C ARG A 88 -5.08 0.32 -5.72
N MET A 89 -5.29 0.43 -4.40
CA MET A 89 -4.61 -0.43 -3.44
C MET A 89 -4.93 -1.91 -3.67
N PHE A 90 -6.17 -2.26 -3.96
CA PHE A 90 -6.54 -3.64 -4.28
C PHE A 90 -5.84 -4.15 -5.54
N VAL A 91 -5.75 -3.33 -6.59
CA VAL A 91 -5.03 -3.69 -7.82
C VAL A 91 -3.55 -3.92 -7.51
N ASN A 92 -2.91 -3.01 -6.78
CA ASN A 92 -1.50 -3.13 -6.40
C ASN A 92 -1.28 -4.34 -5.48
N LEU A 93 -2.19 -4.58 -4.55
CA LEU A 93 -2.11 -5.74 -3.66
C LEU A 93 -2.20 -7.06 -4.45
N ALA A 94 -3.04 -7.13 -5.48
CA ALA A 94 -3.14 -8.31 -6.34
C ALA A 94 -1.82 -8.58 -7.06
N ILE A 95 -1.14 -7.55 -7.55
CA ILE A 95 0.19 -7.67 -8.20
C ILE A 95 1.22 -8.15 -7.19
N ILE A 96 1.27 -7.56 -6.00
CA ILE A 96 2.20 -7.92 -4.92
C ILE A 96 1.97 -9.38 -4.51
N ARG A 97 0.73 -9.76 -4.27
CA ARG A 97 0.36 -11.13 -3.89
C ARG A 97 0.80 -12.14 -4.96
N ARG A 98 0.51 -11.87 -6.23
CA ARG A 98 0.89 -12.75 -7.34
C ARG A 98 2.39 -12.94 -7.40
N TYR A 99 3.15 -11.86 -7.26
CA TYR A 99 4.61 -11.92 -7.25
C TYR A 99 5.16 -12.84 -6.16
N TYR A 100 4.69 -12.68 -4.92
CA TYR A 100 5.17 -13.49 -3.79
C TYR A 100 4.71 -14.94 -3.88
N VAL A 101 3.48 -15.19 -4.34
CA VAL A 101 2.95 -16.55 -4.52
C VAL A 101 3.77 -17.28 -5.59
N ASP A 102 4.04 -16.65 -6.73
CA ASP A 102 4.84 -17.25 -7.80
C ASP A 102 6.26 -17.55 -7.33
N LYS A 103 6.86 -16.65 -6.58
CA LYS A 103 8.19 -16.84 -5.99
C LYS A 103 8.22 -18.03 -5.04
N TRP A 104 7.21 -18.16 -4.22
CA TRP A 104 7.09 -19.27 -3.27
C TRP A 104 6.88 -20.61 -3.97
N ILE A 105 6.04 -20.65 -4.98
CA ILE A 105 5.82 -21.85 -5.81
C ILE A 105 7.13 -22.30 -6.47
N LYS A 106 7.92 -21.36 -7.00
CA LYS A 106 9.24 -21.68 -7.58
C LYS A 106 10.19 -22.30 -6.56
N ILE A 107 10.21 -21.80 -5.33
CA ILE A 107 11.03 -22.35 -4.25
C ILE A 107 10.60 -23.78 -3.92
N ILE A 108 9.30 -24.04 -3.81
CA ILE A 108 8.75 -25.38 -3.55
C ILE A 108 9.12 -26.35 -4.67
N LYS A 109 8.98 -25.93 -5.94
CA LYS A 109 9.36 -26.78 -7.10
C LYS A 109 10.84 -27.11 -7.10
N LYS A 110 11.72 -26.15 -6.78
CA LYS A 110 13.15 -26.40 -6.68
C LYS A 110 13.49 -27.44 -5.60
N ARG A 111 12.85 -27.32 -4.43
CA ARG A 111 13.05 -28.28 -3.33
C ARG A 111 12.60 -29.68 -3.72
N LYS A 112 11.46 -29.78 -4.41
CA LYS A 112 10.93 -31.06 -4.88
C LYS A 112 11.88 -31.74 -5.88
N VAL A 113 12.34 -31.00 -6.88
CA VAL A 113 13.32 -31.51 -7.89
C VAL A 113 14.61 -31.97 -7.20
N LYS A 114 15.12 -31.18 -6.26
CA LYS A 114 16.34 -31.55 -5.51
C LYS A 114 16.17 -32.82 -4.69
N SER A 115 15.00 -32.98 -4.06
CA SER A 115 14.65 -34.20 -3.31
C SER A 115 14.61 -35.42 -4.22
N GLU A 116 14.00 -35.32 -5.39
CA GLU A 116 13.92 -36.42 -6.37
C GLU A 116 15.31 -36.80 -6.89
N ARG A 117 16.18 -35.83 -7.18
CA ARG A 117 17.57 -36.10 -7.60
C ARG A 117 18.34 -36.87 -6.53
N ARG A 118 18.20 -36.50 -5.25
CA ARG A 118 18.83 -37.23 -4.14
C ARG A 118 18.38 -38.67 -4.07
N LYS A 119 17.08 -38.95 -4.27
CA LYS A 119 16.55 -40.29 -4.29
C LYS A 119 17.15 -41.12 -5.43
N ILE A 120 17.32 -40.53 -6.62
CA ILE A 120 17.93 -41.21 -7.77
C ILE A 120 19.41 -41.53 -7.50
N GLU A 121 20.16 -40.61 -6.90
CA GLU A 121 21.57 -40.78 -6.58
C GLU A 121 21.81 -41.86 -5.52
N GLN A 122 20.85 -42.11 -4.62
CA GLN A 122 20.94 -43.15 -3.57
C GLN A 122 20.61 -44.53 -4.07
N ASN A 123 19.98 -44.67 -5.22
CA ASN A 123 19.68 -45.94 -5.85
C ASN A 123 20.73 -46.27 -6.94
#